data_94afc767d55bc604bcc59c3b15ace352
#
_entry.id   94afc767d55bc604bcc59c3b15ace352
#
_cell.length_a   1.000
_cell.length_b   1.000
_cell.length_c   1.000
_cell.angle_alpha   90.00
_cell.angle_beta   90.00
_cell.angle_gamma   90.00
#
_symmetry.space_group_name_H-M   'P 1'
#
loop_
_entity.id
_entity.type
_entity.pdbx_description
1 polymer ?
#
loop_
_entity_poly.entity_id
_entity_poly.type
_entity_poly.pdbx_seq_one_letter_code
_entity_poly.pdbx_strand_id
1 'polypeptide(L)'
;MKKFFAMLLALVMVLSLVACGDKKTDDNQDNNTDDQQGATTTYTNPDDIEDNMTSEDGKYEVAFVTDVGQLKDKSFNQGTFDGVKLYAANNGLSYKYYQPANGDQATDDDRYDAMKAAVDGGAKVVVCAGFMQGAALARAAAEFTDTSFVFIDGDPVADENGNDLSNVAAVAFCEEQCGYFAGY
;
A
#
# COMPACT_ATOMS: atom_id res chain seq x y z
N MET A 1 -2.78 -43.32 -36.56
CA MET A 1 -2.58 -42.26 -37.58
C MET A 1 -3.81 -41.34 -37.72
N LYS A 2 -5.02 -41.83 -37.86
CA LYS A 2 -6.22 -40.97 -38.03
C LYS A 2 -6.53 -40.02 -36.83
N LYS A 3 -6.22 -40.41 -35.59
CA LYS A 3 -6.45 -39.59 -34.38
C LYS A 3 -5.42 -38.46 -34.20
N PHE A 4 -4.20 -38.65 -34.69
CA PHE A 4 -3.13 -37.64 -34.69
C PHE A 4 -3.39 -36.52 -35.70
N PHE A 5 -3.98 -36.87 -36.86
CA PHE A 5 -4.32 -35.88 -37.88
C PHE A 5 -5.50 -34.98 -37.45
N ALA A 6 -6.46 -35.52 -36.71
CA ALA A 6 -7.58 -34.75 -36.19
C ALA A 6 -7.15 -33.74 -35.09
N MET A 7 -6.15 -34.12 -34.27
CA MET A 7 -5.61 -33.26 -33.24
C MET A 7 -4.76 -32.11 -33.79
N LEU A 8 -4.02 -32.39 -34.88
CA LEU A 8 -3.23 -31.37 -35.58
C LEU A 8 -4.11 -30.35 -36.31
N LEU A 9 -5.24 -30.82 -36.89
CA LEU A 9 -6.21 -29.95 -37.57
C LEU A 9 -6.97 -29.03 -36.59
N ALA A 10 -7.25 -29.48 -35.37
CA ALA A 10 -7.88 -28.69 -34.32
C ALA A 10 -6.91 -27.58 -33.80
N LEU A 11 -5.63 -27.89 -33.74
CA LEU A 11 -4.60 -26.91 -33.29
C LEU A 11 -4.42 -25.76 -34.29
N VAL A 12 -4.53 -26.05 -35.59
CA VAL A 12 -4.42 -25.06 -36.66
C VAL A 12 -5.62 -24.11 -36.70
N MET A 13 -6.82 -24.59 -36.34
CA MET A 13 -8.04 -23.74 -36.31
C MET A 13 -8.08 -22.77 -35.11
N VAL A 14 -7.38 -23.06 -34.02
CA VAL A 14 -7.30 -22.15 -32.86
C VAL A 14 -6.35 -20.96 -33.11
N LEU A 15 -5.38 -21.13 -34.01
CA LEU A 15 -4.42 -20.08 -34.35
C LEU A 15 -4.92 -19.07 -35.40
N SER A 16 -6.07 -19.31 -36.04
CA SER A 16 -6.61 -18.43 -37.09
C SER A 16 -7.65 -17.41 -36.63
N LEU A 17 -7.94 -17.29 -35.33
CA LEU A 17 -8.96 -16.38 -34.80
C LEU A 17 -8.40 -15.08 -34.17
N VAL A 18 -7.09 -14.82 -34.31
CA VAL A 18 -6.43 -13.64 -33.74
C VAL A 18 -6.11 -12.54 -34.79
N ALA A 19 -6.72 -12.60 -35.97
CA ALA A 19 -6.45 -11.62 -37.02
C ALA A 19 -7.75 -11.02 -37.57
N CYS A 20 -8.39 -10.13 -36.80
CA CYS A 20 -9.28 -9.08 -37.33
C CYS A 20 -9.59 -8.07 -36.21
N GLY A 21 -9.00 -6.90 -36.30
CA GLY A 21 -9.28 -5.72 -35.49
C GLY A 21 -8.68 -4.48 -36.15
N ASP A 22 -9.55 -3.59 -36.56
CA ASP A 22 -9.45 -2.50 -37.52
C ASP A 22 -8.23 -1.57 -37.45
N LYS A 23 -7.75 -1.21 -38.63
CA LYS A 23 -6.81 -0.12 -38.92
C LYS A 23 -7.47 1.25 -38.69
N LYS A 24 -6.80 2.10 -37.93
CA LYS A 24 -6.73 3.54 -38.24
C LYS A 24 -5.26 3.94 -38.37
N THR A 25 -4.94 4.37 -39.53
CA THR A 25 -3.69 5.00 -39.96
C THR A 25 -3.52 6.36 -39.27
N ASP A 26 -2.32 6.61 -38.72
CA ASP A 26 -1.59 7.83 -38.94
C ASP A 26 -0.08 7.58 -38.78
N ASP A 27 0.65 8.05 -39.81
CA ASP A 27 2.08 7.96 -39.98
C ASP A 27 2.86 8.71 -38.91
N ASN A 28 3.89 8.04 -38.31
CA ASN A 28 5.25 8.58 -38.23
C ASN A 28 6.24 7.47 -37.90
N GLN A 29 7.20 7.30 -38.80
CA GLN A 29 8.43 6.51 -38.60
C GLN A 29 9.31 7.18 -37.55
N ASP A 30 9.84 6.39 -36.60
CA ASP A 30 11.29 6.27 -36.44
C ASP A 30 11.69 5.15 -35.46
N ASN A 31 12.58 4.32 -35.99
CA ASN A 31 13.67 3.52 -35.43
C ASN A 31 13.57 2.83 -34.03
N ASN A 32 13.33 1.58 -34.16
CA ASN A 32 13.99 0.40 -33.56
C ASN A 32 15.19 0.65 -32.62
N THR A 33 15.00 0.33 -31.37
CA THR A 33 16.01 -0.38 -30.54
C THR A 33 15.26 -1.30 -29.59
N ASP A 34 15.54 -2.60 -29.73
CA ASP A 34 15.19 -3.67 -28.82
C ASP A 34 15.79 -3.38 -27.43
N ASP A 35 14.96 -2.92 -26.50
CA ASP A 35 15.17 -3.04 -25.07
C ASP A 35 13.90 -3.65 -24.49
N GLN A 36 13.98 -4.93 -24.14
CA GLN A 36 13.00 -5.60 -23.29
C GLN A 36 13.07 -4.98 -21.87
N GLN A 37 12.61 -3.77 -21.75
CA GLN A 37 12.26 -3.19 -20.47
C GLN A 37 10.85 -3.67 -20.14
N GLY A 38 10.74 -4.56 -19.16
CA GLY A 38 9.45 -5.02 -18.66
C GLY A 38 8.55 -3.81 -18.41
N ALA A 39 7.38 -3.79 -19.04
CA ALA A 39 6.40 -2.73 -18.84
C ALA A 39 6.04 -2.69 -17.35
N THR A 40 6.55 -1.71 -16.63
CA THR A 40 6.19 -1.47 -15.24
C THR A 40 4.74 -1.02 -15.25
N THR A 41 3.83 -1.89 -14.84
CA THR A 41 2.41 -1.53 -14.71
C THR A 41 2.30 -0.44 -13.66
N THR A 42 1.86 0.73 -14.03
CA THR A 42 1.56 1.81 -13.07
C THR A 42 0.11 1.71 -12.65
N TYR A 43 -0.12 1.43 -11.39
CA TYR A 43 -1.46 1.39 -10.81
C TYR A 43 -1.93 2.82 -10.50
N THR A 44 -3.16 3.12 -10.84
CA THR A 44 -3.83 4.39 -10.53
C THR A 44 -5.09 4.20 -9.68
N ASN A 45 -5.63 2.97 -9.68
CA ASN A 45 -6.78 2.58 -8.87
C ASN A 45 -6.37 1.55 -7.82
N PRO A 46 -6.56 1.81 -6.52
CA PRO A 46 -6.20 0.86 -5.46
C PRO A 46 -7.05 -0.42 -5.48
N ASP A 47 -8.23 -0.40 -6.11
CA ASP A 47 -9.09 -1.59 -6.24
C ASP A 47 -8.49 -2.66 -7.18
N ASP A 48 -7.53 -2.27 -8.02
CA ASP A 48 -6.80 -3.19 -8.89
C ASP A 48 -5.64 -3.91 -8.15
N ILE A 49 -5.43 -3.59 -6.87
CA ILE A 49 -4.35 -4.11 -6.03
C ILE A 49 -4.95 -4.92 -4.89
N GLU A 50 -4.48 -6.15 -4.71
CA GLU A 50 -4.94 -7.04 -3.63
C GLU A 50 -4.70 -6.42 -2.25
N ASP A 51 -5.65 -6.59 -1.32
CA ASP A 51 -5.48 -6.13 0.06
C ASP A 51 -4.46 -6.98 0.84
N ASN A 52 -4.32 -8.23 0.45
CA ASN A 52 -3.37 -9.17 1.07
C ASN A 52 -2.34 -9.60 0.03
N MET A 53 -1.13 -9.17 0.21
CA MET A 53 0.00 -9.61 -0.57
C MET A 53 0.69 -10.80 0.10
N THR A 54 1.16 -11.76 -0.69
CA THR A 54 2.06 -12.82 -0.21
C THR A 54 3.49 -12.44 -0.59
N SER A 55 4.32 -12.18 0.40
CA SER A 55 5.74 -11.91 0.20
C SER A 55 6.52 -13.23 0.01
N GLU A 56 7.48 -13.25 -0.91
CA GLU A 56 8.28 -14.44 -1.22
C GLU A 56 9.17 -14.88 -0.05
N ASP A 57 9.70 -13.91 0.72
CA ASP A 57 10.57 -14.15 1.86
C ASP A 57 9.85 -14.05 3.21
N GLY A 58 8.53 -13.83 3.20
CA GLY A 58 7.70 -13.65 4.39
C GLY A 58 7.87 -12.30 5.09
N LYS A 59 8.60 -11.35 4.47
CA LYS A 59 8.78 -10.00 4.99
C LYS A 59 7.96 -8.99 4.19
N TYR A 60 7.58 -7.90 4.85
CA TYR A 60 6.76 -6.84 4.26
C TYR A 60 7.41 -5.50 4.54
N GLU A 61 7.89 -4.85 3.48
CA GLU A 61 8.70 -3.62 3.57
C GLU A 61 7.90 -2.39 3.98
N VAL A 62 6.61 -2.34 3.59
CA VAL A 62 5.69 -1.26 3.95
C VAL A 62 4.54 -1.84 4.75
N ALA A 63 4.33 -1.34 5.94
CA ALA A 63 3.23 -1.76 6.80
C ALA A 63 2.24 -0.61 7.03
N PHE A 64 0.97 -0.97 7.17
CA PHE A 64 -0.08 -0.09 7.63
C PHE A 64 -0.64 -0.59 8.95
N VAL A 65 -0.80 0.28 9.93
CA VAL A 65 -1.47 -0.03 11.21
C VAL A 65 -2.77 0.73 11.27
N THR A 66 -3.90 -0.02 11.34
CA THR A 66 -5.23 0.59 11.40
C THR A 66 -5.44 1.33 12.72
N ASP A 67 -6.33 2.31 12.70
CA ASP A 67 -6.87 2.94 13.90
C ASP A 67 -7.89 2.00 14.61
N VAL A 68 -8.93 2.56 15.17
CA VAL A 68 -10.00 1.83 15.91
C VAL A 68 -10.94 1.05 14.99
N GLY A 69 -10.97 1.36 13.71
CA GLY A 69 -11.92 0.82 12.75
C GLY A 69 -11.45 -0.44 12.04
N GLN A 70 -12.32 -0.93 11.17
CA GLN A 70 -11.99 -1.98 10.23
C GLN A 70 -11.22 -1.41 9.04
N LEU A 71 -10.40 -2.23 8.39
CA LEU A 71 -9.64 -1.82 7.21
C LEU A 71 -10.54 -1.21 6.11
N LYS A 72 -11.66 -1.86 5.81
CA LYS A 72 -12.62 -1.40 4.77
C LYS A 72 -13.78 -0.62 5.39
N ASP A 73 -13.45 0.50 6.00
CA ASP A 73 -14.41 1.40 6.65
C ASP A 73 -15.05 2.43 5.69
N LYS A 74 -14.65 2.42 4.42
CA LYS A 74 -14.99 3.44 3.40
C LYS A 74 -14.66 4.87 3.85
N SER A 75 -13.67 5.01 4.68
CA SER A 75 -13.24 6.23 5.31
C SER A 75 -11.71 6.26 5.46
N PHE A 76 -11.25 6.59 6.64
CA PHE A 76 -9.88 6.94 6.96
C PHE A 76 -8.89 5.76 6.85
N ASN A 77 -9.23 4.60 7.44
CA ASN A 77 -8.36 3.43 7.35
C ASN A 77 -8.25 2.92 5.92
N GLN A 78 -9.36 2.79 5.21
CA GLN A 78 -9.35 2.34 3.82
C GLN A 78 -8.57 3.31 2.94
N GLY A 79 -8.84 4.62 3.01
CA GLY A 79 -8.16 5.61 2.18
C GLY A 79 -6.65 5.64 2.43
N THR A 80 -6.22 5.52 3.68
CA THR A 80 -4.79 5.45 4.03
C THR A 80 -4.14 4.18 3.48
N PHE A 81 -4.80 3.02 3.65
CA PHE A 81 -4.27 1.75 3.13
C PHE A 81 -4.25 1.70 1.61
N ASP A 82 -5.24 2.28 0.95
CA ASP A 82 -5.27 2.41 -0.51
C ASP A 82 -4.06 3.21 -1.02
N GLY A 83 -3.67 4.27 -0.32
CA GLY A 83 -2.43 4.99 -0.59
C GLY A 83 -1.18 4.14 -0.38
N VAL A 84 -1.12 3.35 0.69
CA VAL A 84 -0.02 2.40 0.95
C VAL A 84 0.09 1.36 -0.17
N LYS A 85 -1.01 0.75 -0.59
CA LYS A 85 -1.05 -0.22 -1.69
C LYS A 85 -0.52 0.37 -2.99
N LEU A 86 -1.03 1.56 -3.36
CA LEU A 86 -0.61 2.26 -4.57
C LEU A 86 0.90 2.57 -4.55
N TYR A 87 1.38 3.09 -3.43
CA TYR A 87 2.80 3.39 -3.29
C TYR A 87 3.66 2.12 -3.41
N ALA A 88 3.33 1.09 -2.64
CA ALA A 88 4.09 -0.15 -2.61
C ALA A 88 4.09 -0.86 -3.97
N ALA A 89 2.92 -1.04 -4.59
CA ALA A 89 2.81 -1.72 -5.87
C ALA A 89 3.57 -0.98 -7.00
N ASN A 90 3.48 0.36 -7.03
CA ASN A 90 4.16 1.17 -8.03
C ASN A 90 5.69 1.22 -7.83
N ASN A 91 6.16 0.88 -6.65
CA ASN A 91 7.60 0.83 -6.34
C ASN A 91 8.15 -0.60 -6.19
N GLY A 92 7.33 -1.62 -6.47
CA GLY A 92 7.76 -3.03 -6.37
C GLY A 92 8.07 -3.48 -4.94
N LEU A 93 7.44 -2.84 -3.95
CA LEU A 93 7.63 -3.14 -2.52
C LEU A 93 6.54 -4.08 -2.02
N SER A 94 6.91 -4.93 -1.07
CA SER A 94 5.96 -5.76 -0.34
C SER A 94 5.22 -4.95 0.73
N TYR A 95 3.92 -5.25 0.95
CA TYR A 95 3.10 -4.51 1.91
C TYR A 95 2.18 -5.44 2.70
N LYS A 96 1.80 -4.99 3.91
CA LYS A 96 0.84 -5.67 4.77
C LYS A 96 0.16 -4.68 5.71
N TYR A 97 -1.09 -4.98 6.11
CA TYR A 97 -1.74 -4.24 7.18
C TYR A 97 -1.77 -5.05 8.49
N TYR A 98 -1.81 -4.34 9.59
CA TYR A 98 -1.90 -4.85 10.95
C TYR A 98 -3.04 -4.13 11.66
N GLN A 99 -3.76 -4.87 12.50
CA GLN A 99 -4.82 -4.31 13.32
C GLN A 99 -4.45 -4.48 14.79
N PRO A 100 -4.53 -3.43 15.61
CA PRO A 100 -4.40 -3.56 17.06
C PRO A 100 -5.42 -4.55 17.61
N ALA A 101 -5.04 -5.30 18.63
CA ALA A 101 -5.99 -6.12 19.35
C ALA A 101 -7.09 -5.24 19.97
N ASN A 102 -8.24 -5.85 20.27
CA ASN A 102 -9.38 -5.20 20.91
C ASN A 102 -10.09 -4.10 20.10
N GLY A 103 -9.72 -3.83 18.85
CA GLY A 103 -10.42 -2.92 17.93
C GLY A 103 -10.62 -1.52 18.51
N ASP A 104 -11.88 -1.09 18.69
CA ASP A 104 -12.26 0.21 19.26
C ASP A 104 -11.92 0.36 20.76
N GLN A 105 -11.62 -0.73 21.45
CA GLN A 105 -11.16 -0.77 22.84
C GLN A 105 -9.63 -0.94 22.96
N ALA A 106 -8.90 -0.80 21.84
CA ALA A 106 -7.45 -0.96 21.84
C ALA A 106 -6.79 0.03 22.80
N THR A 107 -5.85 -0.49 23.58
CA THR A 107 -4.97 0.31 24.45
C THR A 107 -3.75 0.80 23.66
N ASP A 108 -2.94 1.68 24.25
CA ASP A 108 -1.66 2.07 23.68
C ASP A 108 -0.71 0.89 23.55
N ASP A 109 -0.78 -0.10 24.45
CA ASP A 109 0.00 -1.33 24.35
C ASP A 109 -0.46 -2.18 23.15
N ASP A 110 -1.77 -2.33 22.92
CA ASP A 110 -2.29 -3.05 21.74
C ASP A 110 -1.84 -2.40 20.42
N ARG A 111 -1.82 -1.07 20.37
CA ARG A 111 -1.34 -0.31 19.20
C ARG A 111 0.17 -0.47 19.01
N TYR A 112 0.92 -0.34 20.10
CA TYR A 112 2.36 -0.57 20.08
C TYR A 112 2.70 -1.99 19.61
N ASP A 113 2.01 -3.01 20.12
CA ASP A 113 2.23 -4.41 19.72
C ASP A 113 1.95 -4.64 18.23
N ALA A 114 0.96 -3.96 17.65
CA ALA A 114 0.69 -4.01 16.22
C ALA A 114 1.83 -3.35 15.41
N MET A 115 2.36 -2.21 15.85
CA MET A 115 3.52 -1.55 15.24
C MET A 115 4.77 -2.42 15.35
N LYS A 116 5.01 -2.99 16.52
CA LYS A 116 6.11 -3.93 16.75
C LYS A 116 6.01 -5.16 15.84
N ALA A 117 4.81 -5.74 15.70
CA ALA A 117 4.60 -6.87 14.80
C ALA A 117 4.88 -6.51 13.33
N ALA A 118 4.61 -5.27 12.92
CA ALA A 118 4.96 -4.76 11.60
C ALA A 118 6.49 -4.69 11.42
N VAL A 119 7.21 -4.14 12.39
CA VAL A 119 8.68 -4.07 12.36
C VAL A 119 9.30 -5.47 12.39
N ASP A 120 8.85 -6.36 13.27
CA ASP A 120 9.29 -7.76 13.33
C ASP A 120 9.00 -8.49 12.00
N GLY A 121 7.93 -8.12 11.32
CA GLY A 121 7.57 -8.60 9.98
C GLY A 121 8.43 -8.04 8.84
N GLY A 122 9.40 -7.19 9.14
CA GLY A 122 10.37 -6.65 8.18
C GLY A 122 10.06 -5.24 7.66
N ALA A 123 9.08 -4.53 8.25
CA ALA A 123 8.71 -3.19 7.80
C ALA A 123 9.86 -2.21 8.00
N LYS A 124 10.18 -1.50 6.93
CA LYS A 124 11.08 -0.34 6.91
C LYS A 124 10.30 0.96 7.02
N VAL A 125 9.03 0.93 6.61
CA VAL A 125 8.10 2.03 6.74
C VAL A 125 6.82 1.50 7.37
N VAL A 126 6.38 2.13 8.47
CA VAL A 126 5.12 1.84 9.14
C VAL A 126 4.24 3.07 9.07
N VAL A 127 3.10 2.96 8.38
CA VAL A 127 2.10 4.00 8.27
C VAL A 127 1.03 3.78 9.33
N CYS A 128 0.81 4.77 10.17
CA CYS A 128 -0.15 4.73 11.26
C CYS A 128 -1.23 5.80 11.00
N ALA A 129 -2.50 5.38 11.04
CA ALA A 129 -3.63 6.28 10.83
C ALA A 129 -4.33 6.58 12.16
N GLY A 130 -4.67 7.86 12.38
CA GLY A 130 -5.49 8.30 13.50
C GLY A 130 -4.69 8.77 14.71
N PHE A 131 -5.12 9.92 15.24
CA PHE A 131 -4.46 10.63 16.35
C PHE A 131 -4.31 9.78 17.63
N MET A 132 -5.18 8.78 17.84
CA MET A 132 -5.13 7.89 19.01
C MET A 132 -3.88 7.00 19.02
N GLN A 133 -3.15 6.90 17.91
CA GLN A 133 -1.92 6.11 17.81
C GLN A 133 -0.69 6.84 18.35
N GLY A 134 -0.79 8.15 18.66
CA GLY A 134 0.35 9.01 18.96
C GLY A 134 1.26 8.50 20.08
N ALA A 135 0.70 8.07 21.22
CA ALA A 135 1.48 7.59 22.36
C ALA A 135 2.23 6.27 22.03
N ALA A 136 1.53 5.33 21.38
CA ALA A 136 2.12 4.07 20.94
C ALA A 136 3.21 4.28 19.87
N LEU A 137 2.95 5.21 18.93
CA LEU A 137 3.89 5.56 17.86
C LEU A 137 5.16 6.22 18.42
N ALA A 138 5.02 7.14 19.38
CA ALA A 138 6.19 7.76 20.03
C ALA A 138 7.08 6.70 20.66
N ARG A 139 6.50 5.73 21.38
CA ARG A 139 7.24 4.61 21.98
C ARG A 139 7.89 3.72 20.91
N ALA A 140 7.16 3.34 19.88
CA ALA A 140 7.68 2.49 18.80
C ALA A 140 8.80 3.17 18.02
N ALA A 141 8.64 4.46 17.69
CA ALA A 141 9.65 5.20 16.95
C ALA A 141 10.93 5.44 17.76
N ALA A 142 10.81 5.63 19.08
CA ALA A 142 11.97 5.74 19.96
C ALA A 142 12.74 4.40 20.09
N GLU A 143 12.05 3.26 20.03
CA GLU A 143 12.66 1.94 20.12
C GLU A 143 13.22 1.46 18.76
N PHE A 144 12.49 1.66 17.68
CA PHE A 144 12.83 1.16 16.33
C PHE A 144 13.41 2.27 15.45
N THR A 145 14.58 2.77 15.80
CA THR A 145 15.20 3.94 15.16
C THR A 145 15.56 3.73 13.68
N ASP A 146 15.70 2.48 13.23
CA ASP A 146 15.98 2.12 11.83
C ASP A 146 14.71 2.00 10.97
N THR A 147 13.52 2.15 11.58
CA THR A 147 12.22 2.13 10.90
C THR A 147 11.67 3.54 10.80
N SER A 148 11.20 3.91 9.62
CA SER A 148 10.50 5.18 9.40
C SER A 148 9.01 5.02 9.71
N PHE A 149 8.44 5.98 10.42
CA PHE A 149 7.02 6.03 10.74
C PHE A 149 6.35 7.19 10.02
N VAL A 150 5.17 6.95 9.45
CA VAL A 150 4.31 7.99 8.87
C VAL A 150 3.06 8.06 9.71
N PHE A 151 2.84 9.21 10.34
CA PHE A 151 1.71 9.44 11.25
C PHE A 151 0.66 10.31 10.54
N ILE A 152 -0.43 9.69 10.11
CA ILE A 152 -1.53 10.37 9.43
C ILE A 152 -2.57 10.80 10.46
N ASP A 153 -3.02 12.04 10.40
CA ASP A 153 -3.91 12.69 11.34
C ASP A 153 -3.29 12.81 12.74
N GLY A 154 -2.06 13.30 12.77
CA GLY A 154 -1.36 13.53 14.02
C GLY A 154 -0.24 14.54 13.88
N ASP A 155 0.11 15.10 15.02
CA ASP A 155 1.23 16.03 15.16
C ASP A 155 2.56 15.29 15.37
N PRO A 156 3.72 15.96 15.12
CA PRO A 156 5.01 15.40 15.46
C PRO A 156 5.09 14.91 16.90
N VAL A 157 5.66 13.73 17.10
CA VAL A 157 5.80 13.11 18.42
C VAL A 157 7.25 13.21 18.91
N ALA A 158 7.43 13.20 20.23
CA ALA A 158 8.71 13.27 20.89
C ALA A 158 8.95 12.04 21.77
N ASP A 159 10.22 11.81 22.12
CA ASP A 159 10.63 10.80 23.10
C ASP A 159 10.24 11.22 24.53
N GLU A 160 10.52 10.37 25.51
CA GLU A 160 10.25 10.63 26.94
C GLU A 160 10.99 11.86 27.50
N ASN A 161 12.05 12.32 26.83
CA ASN A 161 12.84 13.48 27.22
C ASN A 161 12.40 14.76 26.49
N GLY A 162 11.41 14.67 25.60
CA GLY A 162 10.90 15.76 24.80
C GLY A 162 11.73 16.09 23.56
N ASN A 163 12.56 15.16 23.09
CA ASN A 163 13.29 15.33 21.83
C ASN A 163 12.46 14.82 20.66
N ASP A 164 12.47 15.57 19.57
CA ASP A 164 11.79 15.18 18.34
C ASP A 164 12.35 13.87 17.77
N LEU A 165 11.46 13.00 17.33
CA LEU A 165 11.81 11.72 16.73
C LEU A 165 12.02 11.90 15.22
N SER A 166 13.26 11.88 14.78
CA SER A 166 13.66 12.18 13.39
C SER A 166 13.22 11.13 12.38
N ASN A 167 12.80 9.94 12.83
CA ASN A 167 12.26 8.85 12.01
C ASN A 167 10.73 8.89 11.91
N VAL A 168 10.07 9.97 12.33
CA VAL A 168 8.62 10.17 12.23
C VAL A 168 8.32 11.34 11.29
N ALA A 169 7.48 11.08 10.29
CA ALA A 169 6.84 12.08 9.45
C ALA A 169 5.36 12.18 9.82
N ALA A 170 4.93 13.32 10.34
CA ALA A 170 3.55 13.56 10.73
C ALA A 170 2.81 14.40 9.68
N VAL A 171 1.54 14.07 9.46
CA VAL A 171 0.63 14.76 8.56
C VAL A 171 -0.65 15.09 9.31
N ALA A 172 -0.87 16.35 9.59
CA ALA A 172 -2.11 16.86 10.17
C ALA A 172 -2.98 17.53 9.10
N PHE A 173 -4.26 17.61 9.36
CA PHE A 173 -5.24 18.26 8.48
C PHE A 173 -5.65 19.63 9.07
N CYS A 174 -6.10 20.53 8.19
CA CYS A 174 -6.62 21.83 8.60
C CYS A 174 -8.13 21.75 8.82
N GLU A 175 -8.58 21.08 9.87
CA GLU A 175 -10.00 20.81 10.17
C GLU A 175 -10.79 22.08 10.37
N GLU A 176 -10.16 23.16 10.86
CA GLU A 176 -10.78 24.48 11.02
C GLU A 176 -11.26 25.04 9.68
N GLN A 177 -10.61 24.71 8.57
CA GLN A 177 -11.06 25.12 7.24
C GLN A 177 -12.34 24.39 6.83
N CYS A 178 -12.41 23.08 7.09
CA CYS A 178 -13.61 22.28 6.85
C CYS A 178 -14.76 22.77 7.75
N GLY A 179 -14.49 23.06 9.04
CA GLY A 179 -15.45 23.60 10.00
C GLY A 179 -16.01 24.96 9.56
N TYR A 180 -15.16 25.83 9.03
CA TYR A 180 -15.58 27.12 8.48
C TYR A 180 -16.57 26.96 7.32
N PHE A 181 -16.27 26.09 6.36
CA PHE A 181 -17.17 25.84 5.22
C PHE A 181 -18.47 25.16 5.62
N ALA A 182 -18.46 24.29 6.63
CA ALA A 182 -19.64 23.60 7.11
C ALA A 182 -20.57 24.54 7.92
N GLY A 183 -20.02 25.60 8.53
CA GLY A 183 -20.77 26.57 9.32
C GLY A 183 -21.31 27.75 8.54
N TYR A 184 -20.91 27.94 7.29
CA TYR A 184 -21.32 29.02 6.41
C TYR A 184 -22.50 28.62 5.53
#